data_759e4b6b0322490e7a35f1828727e705
#
_entry.id   759e4b6b0322490e7a35f1828727e705
#
_cell.length_a   1.000
_cell.length_b   1.000
_cell.length_c   1.000
_cell.angle_alpha   90.00
_cell.angle_beta   90.00
_cell.angle_gamma   90.00
#
_symmetry.space_group_name_H-M   'P 1'
#
loop_
_entity.id
_entity.type
_entity.pdbx_description
1 polymer ?
#
loop_
_entity_poly.entity_id
_entity_poly.type
_entity_poly.pdbx_seq_one_letter_code
_entity_poly.pdbx_strand_id
1 'polypeptide(L)'
;MPQKKMIEYCGIGKRIGAFILDILCALLIAINLNNYVMKPITSDFLGTSKLQEQYIDRLLESHLYIQKDDGLCYSIDMINDDNHLSNEEYIEYLDQELTYFFSSDEFSCSNIEYYNNLKLEANTVFVYNTSTSSFDYLDTSSMNDKVTFYKNAVNNAINKVLIKDEVISKTTNEIMKNNMMSLIMSFIISMTIFFLVIPLISKNGSTLGKYMFKIGVVDLKTKEIAYKGQTALRFIIILFEVLLSLMTYGGVILISFGFTIFTKNNSTLHDLACKTTLVDLKQYNLPPLEEEGELVWK
;
A
#
# COMPACT_ATOMS: atom_id res chain seq x y z
N MET A 1 -33.64 -33.35 -36.55
CA MET A 1 -32.21 -33.07 -36.29
C MET A 1 -32.16 -31.98 -35.22
N PRO A 2 -31.53 -32.18 -34.09
CA PRO A 2 -31.41 -31.11 -33.11
C PRO A 2 -30.61 -29.96 -33.73
N GLN A 3 -31.18 -28.76 -33.74
CA GLN A 3 -30.47 -27.55 -34.17
C GLN A 3 -29.21 -27.40 -33.31
N LYS A 4 -28.06 -27.45 -33.97
CA LYS A 4 -26.76 -27.20 -33.33
C LYS A 4 -26.76 -25.75 -32.82
N LYS A 5 -27.06 -25.55 -31.53
CA LYS A 5 -27.02 -24.22 -30.91
C LYS A 5 -25.66 -23.60 -31.20
N MET A 6 -25.65 -22.60 -32.06
CA MET A 6 -24.41 -21.79 -32.26
C MET A 6 -24.17 -20.99 -31.02
N ILE A 7 -22.96 -21.10 -30.45
CA ILE A 7 -22.54 -20.33 -29.29
C ILE A 7 -22.11 -18.97 -29.80
N GLU A 8 -22.77 -17.92 -29.33
CA GLU A 8 -22.26 -16.56 -29.48
C GLU A 8 -21.31 -16.24 -28.31
N TYR A 9 -20.03 -16.20 -28.65
CA TYR A 9 -18.98 -15.85 -27.67
C TYR A 9 -19.08 -14.38 -27.29
N CYS A 10 -18.83 -14.10 -26.01
CA CYS A 10 -18.84 -12.74 -25.51
C CYS A 10 -17.74 -11.91 -26.19
N GLY A 11 -18.09 -10.72 -26.67
CA GLY A 11 -17.14 -9.77 -27.26
C GLY A 11 -16.06 -9.30 -26.29
N ILE A 12 -14.87 -9.02 -26.81
CA ILE A 12 -13.67 -8.63 -26.03
C ILE A 12 -13.94 -7.40 -25.17
N GLY A 13 -14.61 -6.37 -25.69
CA GLY A 13 -14.90 -5.13 -24.94
C GLY A 13 -15.74 -5.37 -23.69
N LYS A 14 -16.77 -6.25 -23.76
CA LYS A 14 -17.58 -6.63 -22.59
C LYS A 14 -16.75 -7.38 -21.54
N ARG A 15 -15.82 -8.24 -21.98
CA ARG A 15 -14.93 -9.00 -21.09
C ARG A 15 -13.99 -8.09 -20.33
N ILE A 16 -13.36 -7.14 -21.04
CA ILE A 16 -12.47 -6.13 -20.43
C ILE A 16 -13.26 -5.26 -19.46
N GLY A 17 -14.42 -4.74 -19.86
CA GLY A 17 -15.26 -3.91 -18.98
C GLY A 17 -15.69 -4.66 -17.71
N ALA A 18 -16.11 -5.91 -17.83
CA ALA A 18 -16.47 -6.75 -16.69
C ALA A 18 -15.29 -6.99 -15.75
N PHE A 19 -14.11 -7.30 -16.31
CA PHE A 19 -12.89 -7.53 -15.52
C PHE A 19 -12.43 -6.27 -14.78
N ILE A 20 -12.43 -5.10 -15.46
CA ILE A 20 -12.07 -3.82 -14.84
C ILE A 20 -13.02 -3.53 -13.66
N LEU A 21 -14.32 -3.72 -13.85
CA LEU A 21 -15.30 -3.50 -12.79
C LEU A 21 -15.08 -4.45 -11.61
N ASP A 22 -14.82 -5.73 -11.88
CA ASP A 22 -14.53 -6.73 -10.83
C ASP A 22 -13.29 -6.36 -10.02
N ILE A 23 -12.21 -5.96 -10.68
CA ILE A 23 -10.96 -5.53 -10.00
C ILE A 23 -11.19 -4.26 -9.18
N LEU A 24 -11.89 -3.26 -9.73
CA LEU A 24 -12.18 -2.03 -8.98
C LEU A 24 -13.01 -2.31 -7.72
N CYS A 25 -14.04 -3.14 -7.83
CA CYS A 25 -14.84 -3.54 -6.66
C CYS A 25 -14.01 -4.35 -5.65
N ALA A 26 -13.17 -5.27 -6.12
CA ALA A 26 -12.30 -6.06 -5.25
C ALA A 26 -11.27 -5.17 -4.52
N LEU A 27 -10.67 -4.20 -5.20
CA LEU A 27 -9.74 -3.24 -4.60
C LEU A 27 -10.41 -2.35 -3.55
N LEU A 28 -11.61 -1.83 -3.84
CA LEU A 28 -12.38 -1.04 -2.87
C LEU A 28 -12.67 -1.83 -1.60
N ILE A 29 -13.08 -3.09 -1.73
CA ILE A 29 -13.31 -3.94 -0.54
C ILE A 29 -11.99 -4.29 0.15
N ALA A 30 -10.92 -4.57 -0.59
CA ALA A 30 -9.62 -4.85 0.01
C ALA A 30 -9.10 -3.69 0.87
N ILE A 31 -9.23 -2.44 0.39
CA ILE A 31 -8.81 -1.24 1.13
C ILE A 31 -9.64 -1.08 2.42
N ASN A 32 -10.97 -1.22 2.32
CA ASN A 32 -11.83 -1.10 3.51
C ASN A 32 -11.58 -2.25 4.50
N LEU A 33 -11.47 -3.49 4.01
CA LEU A 33 -11.14 -4.65 4.82
C LEU A 33 -9.79 -4.47 5.53
N ASN A 34 -8.78 -3.93 4.82
CA ASN A 34 -7.49 -3.63 5.42
C ASN A 34 -7.60 -2.62 6.55
N ASN A 35 -8.26 -1.50 6.30
CA ASN A 35 -8.29 -0.39 7.26
C ASN A 35 -9.13 -0.70 8.52
N TYR A 36 -10.27 -1.36 8.35
CA TYR A 36 -11.23 -1.57 9.46
C TYR A 36 -11.13 -2.93 10.13
N VAL A 37 -10.53 -3.93 9.47
CA VAL A 37 -10.50 -5.30 9.99
C VAL A 37 -9.08 -5.81 10.13
N MET A 38 -8.31 -5.83 9.04
CA MET A 38 -7.02 -6.51 9.04
C MET A 38 -5.94 -5.74 9.80
N LYS A 39 -5.86 -4.41 9.65
CA LYS A 39 -4.89 -3.61 10.41
C LYS A 39 -5.05 -3.75 11.92
N PRO A 40 -6.25 -3.61 12.52
CA PRO A 40 -6.42 -3.86 13.95
C PRO A 40 -5.97 -5.26 14.37
N ILE A 41 -6.42 -6.30 13.66
CA ILE A 41 -6.08 -7.69 13.98
C ILE A 41 -4.58 -7.94 13.86
N THR A 42 -3.97 -7.51 12.74
CA THR A 42 -2.53 -7.73 12.52
C THR A 42 -1.65 -6.85 13.40
N SER A 43 -2.13 -5.65 13.79
CA SER A 43 -1.43 -4.78 14.72
C SER A 43 -1.19 -5.46 16.07
N ASP A 44 -2.22 -6.08 16.63
CA ASP A 44 -2.11 -6.80 17.89
C ASP A 44 -1.29 -8.09 17.73
N PHE A 45 -1.56 -8.86 16.67
CA PHE A 45 -0.91 -10.14 16.44
C PHE A 45 0.59 -10.01 16.10
N LEU A 46 0.97 -9.01 15.27
CA LEU A 46 2.35 -8.77 14.86
C LEU A 46 3.10 -7.77 15.77
N GLY A 47 2.45 -7.28 16.83
CA GLY A 47 3.04 -6.34 17.77
C GLY A 47 3.35 -4.97 17.14
N THR A 48 2.63 -4.57 16.09
CA THR A 48 2.86 -3.30 15.38
C THR A 48 2.63 -2.10 16.29
N SER A 49 1.68 -2.19 17.24
CA SER A 49 1.43 -1.12 18.21
C SER A 49 2.65 -0.85 19.09
N LYS A 50 3.33 -1.91 19.55
CA LYS A 50 4.57 -1.78 20.34
C LYS A 50 5.71 -1.19 19.53
N LEU A 51 5.81 -1.57 18.24
CA LEU A 51 6.81 -0.98 17.34
C LEU A 51 6.54 0.52 17.10
N GLN A 52 5.27 0.91 17.00
CA GLN A 52 4.89 2.31 16.88
C GLN A 52 5.22 3.10 18.14
N GLU A 53 4.97 2.54 19.31
CA GLU A 53 5.36 3.12 20.59
C GLU A 53 6.88 3.32 20.66
N GLN A 54 7.67 2.27 20.41
CA GLN A 54 9.13 2.35 20.35
C GLN A 54 9.64 3.40 19.35
N TYR A 55 8.99 3.51 18.20
CA TYR A 55 9.32 4.51 17.19
C TYR A 55 9.05 5.93 17.70
N ILE A 56 7.89 6.18 18.33
CA ILE A 56 7.52 7.48 18.90
C ILE A 56 8.45 7.84 20.06
N ASP A 57 8.69 6.91 20.96
CA ASP A 57 9.62 7.13 22.10
C ASP A 57 11.00 7.53 21.59
N ARG A 58 11.50 6.82 20.56
CA ARG A 58 12.80 7.13 19.98
C ARG A 58 12.86 8.52 19.32
N LEU A 59 11.76 8.95 18.69
CA LEU A 59 11.66 10.32 18.15
C LEU A 59 11.66 11.36 19.27
N LEU A 60 10.96 11.13 20.38
CA LEU A 60 10.93 12.01 21.53
C LEU A 60 12.29 12.08 22.25
N GLU A 61 12.97 10.94 22.42
CA GLU A 61 14.34 10.87 22.97
C GLU A 61 15.34 11.72 22.17
N SER A 62 15.10 11.93 20.87
CA SER A 62 15.98 12.77 20.04
C SER A 62 15.90 14.27 20.37
N HIS A 63 14.90 14.70 21.10
CA HIS A 63 14.57 16.09 21.38
C HIS A 63 14.25 16.94 20.13
N LEU A 64 14.34 16.35 18.93
CA LEU A 64 13.94 17.00 17.68
C LEU A 64 12.42 16.96 17.46
N TYR A 65 11.71 16.16 18.27
CA TYR A 65 10.25 16.06 18.33
C TYR A 65 9.76 16.32 19.75
N ILE A 66 8.58 16.90 19.84
CA ILE A 66 7.87 17.16 21.09
C ILE A 66 6.48 16.57 21.07
N GLN A 67 5.99 16.12 22.21
CA GLN A 67 4.60 15.66 22.38
C GLN A 67 3.72 16.86 22.72
N LYS A 68 2.69 17.12 21.92
CA LYS A 68 1.59 18.06 22.21
C LYS A 68 0.26 17.31 22.34
N ASP A 69 -0.78 17.99 22.82
CA ASP A 69 -2.13 17.42 22.98
C ASP A 69 -2.68 16.82 21.67
N ASP A 70 -2.34 17.41 20.52
CA ASP A 70 -2.74 16.97 19.20
C ASP A 70 -1.84 15.89 18.58
N GLY A 71 -0.76 15.48 19.26
CA GLY A 71 0.17 14.46 18.79
C GLY A 71 1.64 14.88 18.77
N LEU A 72 2.42 14.22 17.90
CA LEU A 72 3.84 14.47 17.75
C LEU A 72 4.09 15.64 16.80
N CYS A 73 4.85 16.65 17.28
CA CYS A 73 5.21 17.85 16.53
C CYS A 73 6.74 17.98 16.44
N TYR A 74 7.24 18.74 15.48
CA TYR A 74 8.67 19.09 15.43
C TYR A 74 9.01 20.13 16.51
N SER A 75 10.22 20.07 17.04
CA SER A 75 10.72 21.08 17.99
C SER A 75 10.70 22.50 17.41
N ILE A 76 10.84 22.65 16.08
CA ILE A 76 10.72 23.94 15.38
C ILE A 76 9.33 24.56 15.43
N ASP A 77 8.28 23.76 15.67
CA ASP A 77 6.89 24.24 15.70
C ASP A 77 6.45 24.69 17.10
N MET A 78 7.39 24.70 18.05
CA MET A 78 7.10 25.10 19.43
C MET A 78 6.65 26.56 19.58
N ILE A 79 7.05 27.43 18.63
CA ILE A 79 6.69 28.87 18.68
C ILE A 79 5.26 29.16 18.23
N ASN A 80 4.66 28.35 17.38
CA ASN A 80 3.41 28.70 16.72
C ASN A 80 2.17 28.60 17.61
N ASP A 81 2.28 27.99 18.81
CA ASP A 81 1.17 27.82 19.73
C ASP A 81 1.55 28.32 21.14
N ASP A 82 0.95 29.44 21.56
CA ASP A 82 0.79 29.94 22.93
C ASP A 82 2.05 30.23 23.79
N ASN A 83 3.24 29.83 23.39
CA ASN A 83 4.48 30.21 24.08
C ASN A 83 5.14 31.39 23.37
N HIS A 84 4.98 32.58 23.93
CA HIS A 84 5.62 33.82 23.46
C HIS A 84 7.12 33.84 23.75
N LEU A 85 7.89 32.84 23.26
CA LEU A 85 9.33 32.90 23.31
C LEU A 85 9.85 34.05 22.43
N SER A 86 10.80 34.81 22.94
CA SER A 86 11.56 35.75 22.12
C SER A 86 12.37 34.97 21.06
N ASN A 87 12.77 35.63 19.99
CA ASN A 87 13.60 34.97 18.97
C ASN A 87 14.95 34.48 19.56
N GLU A 88 15.48 35.16 20.55
CA GLU A 88 16.70 34.76 21.27
C GLU A 88 16.48 33.46 22.03
N GLU A 89 15.45 33.38 22.85
CA GLU A 89 15.11 32.19 23.64
C GLU A 89 14.82 30.97 22.72
N TYR A 90 14.21 31.22 21.58
CA TYR A 90 13.93 30.17 20.58
C TYR A 90 15.20 29.63 19.93
N ILE A 91 16.12 30.49 19.55
CA ILE A 91 17.40 30.11 18.99
C ILE A 91 18.20 29.30 20.03
N GLU A 92 18.24 29.77 21.29
CA GLU A 92 18.92 29.07 22.36
C GLU A 92 18.33 27.68 22.60
N TYR A 93 16.99 27.57 22.62
CA TYR A 93 16.31 26.29 22.72
C TYR A 93 16.70 25.34 21.57
N LEU A 94 16.62 25.78 20.32
CA LEU A 94 16.95 24.92 19.16
C LEU A 94 18.46 24.55 19.15
N ASP A 95 19.36 25.43 19.57
CA ASP A 95 20.79 25.12 19.69
C ASP A 95 21.05 24.06 20.75
N GLN A 96 20.36 24.14 21.89
CA GLN A 96 20.45 23.15 22.97
C GLN A 96 19.96 21.77 22.48
N GLU A 97 18.78 21.68 21.82
CA GLU A 97 18.25 20.44 21.34
C GLU A 97 19.12 19.80 20.24
N LEU A 98 19.61 20.61 19.30
CA LEU A 98 20.56 20.14 18.29
C LEU A 98 21.89 19.67 18.90
N THR A 99 22.41 20.40 19.86
CA THR A 99 23.65 20.04 20.55
C THR A 99 23.47 18.74 21.32
N TYR A 100 22.35 18.58 22.03
CA TYR A 100 21.99 17.33 22.70
C TYR A 100 21.99 16.18 21.72
N PHE A 101 21.20 16.28 20.63
CA PHE A 101 21.05 15.22 19.63
C PHE A 101 22.39 14.83 19.02
N PHE A 102 23.19 15.80 18.56
CA PHE A 102 24.45 15.52 17.86
C PHE A 102 25.60 15.09 18.77
N SER A 103 25.55 15.38 20.07
CA SER A 103 26.54 14.95 21.05
C SER A 103 26.17 13.70 21.83
N SER A 104 24.94 13.20 21.67
CA SER A 104 24.47 11.99 22.35
C SER A 104 25.06 10.74 21.74
N ASP A 105 25.64 9.87 22.56
CA ASP A 105 26.10 8.54 22.15
C ASP A 105 24.97 7.52 21.99
N GLU A 106 23.73 7.89 22.33
CA GLU A 106 22.56 7.02 22.26
C GLU A 106 22.08 6.80 20.83
N PHE A 107 22.34 7.76 19.92
CA PHE A 107 21.94 7.69 18.52
C PHE A 107 23.11 7.24 17.65
N SER A 108 22.95 6.11 16.97
CA SER A 108 23.97 5.54 16.08
C SER A 108 24.37 6.46 14.92
N CYS A 109 23.53 7.43 14.61
CA CYS A 109 23.71 8.39 13.51
C CYS A 109 24.16 9.77 13.97
N SER A 110 24.21 10.05 15.31
CA SER A 110 24.62 11.33 15.85
C SER A 110 26.12 11.57 15.63
N ASN A 111 26.47 12.80 15.28
CA ASN A 111 27.85 13.22 15.11
C ASN A 111 27.97 14.74 15.31
N ILE A 112 28.59 15.16 16.38
CA ILE A 112 28.79 16.60 16.68
C ILE A 112 29.64 17.31 15.61
N GLU A 113 30.53 16.57 14.93
CA GLU A 113 31.35 17.13 13.85
C GLU A 113 30.46 17.52 12.66
N TYR A 114 29.39 16.75 12.38
CA TYR A 114 28.41 17.11 11.35
C TYR A 114 27.72 18.44 11.68
N TYR A 115 27.32 18.64 12.93
CA TYR A 115 26.71 19.90 13.37
C TYR A 115 27.65 21.08 13.29
N ASN A 116 28.90 20.88 13.71
CA ASN A 116 29.95 21.88 13.59
C ASN A 116 30.23 22.25 12.12
N ASN A 117 30.21 21.29 11.23
CA ASN A 117 30.33 21.53 9.78
C ASN A 117 29.17 22.35 9.23
N LEU A 118 27.93 22.13 9.68
CA LEU A 118 26.80 22.98 9.30
C LEU A 118 26.99 24.43 9.76
N LYS A 119 27.55 24.65 10.95
CA LYS A 119 27.88 26.01 11.44
C LYS A 119 29.01 26.65 10.63
N LEU A 120 30.04 25.87 10.23
CA LEU A 120 31.13 26.34 9.36
C LEU A 120 30.64 26.75 7.97
N GLU A 121 29.73 25.97 7.38
CA GLU A 121 29.13 26.27 6.08
C GLU A 121 28.27 27.54 6.12
N ALA A 122 27.67 27.84 7.27
CA ALA A 122 26.85 29.04 7.50
C ALA A 122 27.73 30.27 7.86
N ASN A 123 28.72 30.56 7.05
CA ASN A 123 29.71 31.64 7.25
C ASN A 123 29.12 33.05 7.23
N THR A 124 27.86 33.25 6.93
CA THR A 124 27.12 34.51 7.03
C THR A 124 26.47 34.69 8.41
N VAL A 125 26.40 33.63 9.20
CA VAL A 125 25.81 33.61 10.55
C VAL A 125 26.83 33.41 11.64
N PHE A 126 27.82 32.55 11.41
CA PHE A 126 28.81 32.13 12.38
C PHE A 126 30.23 32.44 11.96
N VAL A 127 31.09 32.69 12.97
CA VAL A 127 32.53 32.71 12.87
C VAL A 127 33.13 31.73 13.88
N TYR A 128 34.09 30.91 13.47
CA TYR A 128 34.78 30.01 14.38
C TYR A 128 35.88 30.75 15.13
N ASN A 129 35.77 30.78 16.46
CA ASN A 129 36.74 31.39 17.33
C ASN A 129 37.79 30.36 17.77
N THR A 130 38.97 30.47 17.22
CA THR A 130 40.11 29.55 17.52
C THR A 130 40.59 29.62 18.95
N SER A 131 40.36 30.75 19.63
CA SER A 131 40.85 30.97 21.03
C SER A 131 39.96 30.25 22.04
N THR A 132 38.67 30.19 21.78
CA THR A 132 37.65 29.51 22.64
C THR A 132 37.24 28.15 22.13
N SER A 133 37.65 27.79 20.90
CA SER A 133 37.21 26.58 20.18
C SER A 133 35.68 26.49 20.09
N SER A 134 35.01 27.64 19.89
CA SER A 134 33.55 27.76 19.82
C SER A 134 33.12 28.57 18.60
N PHE A 135 31.82 28.50 18.29
CA PHE A 135 31.21 29.33 17.26
C PHE A 135 30.57 30.56 17.88
N ASP A 136 30.99 31.74 17.43
CA ASP A 136 30.38 33.00 17.78
C ASP A 136 29.52 33.53 16.63
N TYR A 137 28.48 34.31 16.96
CA TYR A 137 27.68 34.95 15.91
C TYR A 137 28.44 36.11 15.28
N LEU A 138 28.31 36.25 13.97
CA LEU A 138 28.77 37.43 13.26
C LEU A 138 27.94 38.65 13.64
N ASP A 139 28.61 39.79 13.91
CA ASP A 139 27.92 41.06 14.23
C ASP A 139 26.98 41.54 13.12
N THR A 140 27.23 41.11 11.88
CA THR A 140 26.45 41.44 10.69
C THR A 140 25.26 40.50 10.48
N SER A 141 25.18 39.40 11.23
CA SER A 141 24.09 38.42 11.06
C SER A 141 22.76 38.95 11.59
N SER A 142 21.71 38.94 10.77
CA SER A 142 20.37 39.31 11.23
C SER A 142 19.73 38.21 12.09
N MET A 143 18.77 38.59 12.94
CA MET A 143 18.01 37.63 13.73
C MET A 143 17.27 36.62 12.84
N ASN A 144 16.75 37.06 11.71
CA ASN A 144 16.09 36.16 10.75
C ASN A 144 17.05 35.13 10.14
N ASP A 145 18.31 35.49 9.89
CA ASP A 145 19.29 34.55 9.37
C ASP A 145 19.62 33.46 10.39
N LYS A 146 19.75 33.86 11.66
CA LYS A 146 19.96 32.91 12.79
C LYS A 146 18.78 31.93 12.91
N VAL A 147 17.55 32.44 12.97
CA VAL A 147 16.33 31.60 13.05
C VAL A 147 16.24 30.67 11.87
N THR A 148 16.53 31.16 10.65
CA THR A 148 16.50 30.36 9.43
C THR A 148 17.54 29.26 9.47
N PHE A 149 18.76 29.52 9.94
CA PHE A 149 19.79 28.52 10.11
C PHE A 149 19.32 27.38 11.03
N TYR A 150 18.82 27.71 12.24
CA TYR A 150 18.42 26.69 13.20
C TYR A 150 17.22 25.85 12.72
N LYS A 151 16.23 26.46 12.08
CA LYS A 151 15.13 25.72 11.44
C LYS A 151 15.63 24.75 10.37
N ASN A 152 16.56 25.19 9.54
CA ASN A 152 17.15 24.34 8.52
C ASN A 152 18.04 23.24 9.13
N ALA A 153 18.76 23.53 10.21
CA ALA A 153 19.57 22.54 10.90
C ALA A 153 18.72 21.44 11.54
N VAL A 154 17.60 21.78 12.21
CA VAL A 154 16.64 20.79 12.72
C VAL A 154 16.02 19.97 11.59
N ASN A 155 15.57 20.60 10.51
CA ASN A 155 15.04 19.88 9.35
C ASN A 155 16.07 18.92 8.73
N ASN A 156 17.34 19.33 8.66
CA ASN A 156 18.43 18.46 8.19
C ASN A 156 18.70 17.32 9.19
N ALA A 157 18.70 17.60 10.49
CA ALA A 157 18.86 16.59 11.52
C ALA A 157 17.76 15.52 11.41
N ILE A 158 16.51 15.92 11.29
CA ILE A 158 15.36 15.00 11.14
C ILE A 158 15.45 14.23 9.83
N ASN A 159 15.51 14.91 8.69
CA ASN A 159 15.29 14.29 7.37
C ASN A 159 16.53 13.59 6.81
N LYS A 160 17.74 13.88 7.28
CA LYS A 160 18.98 13.31 6.73
C LYS A 160 19.79 12.49 7.72
N VAL A 161 19.64 12.76 9.03
CA VAL A 161 20.45 12.12 10.06
C VAL A 161 19.60 11.15 10.87
N LEU A 162 18.60 11.62 11.59
CA LEU A 162 17.78 10.83 12.51
C LEU A 162 17.12 9.61 11.82
N ILE A 163 16.69 9.74 10.58
CA ILE A 163 16.14 8.61 9.79
C ILE A 163 17.13 7.46 9.60
N LYS A 164 18.43 7.69 9.81
CA LYS A 164 19.49 6.67 9.71
C LYS A 164 19.79 6.00 11.03
N ASP A 165 19.19 6.47 12.13
CA ASP A 165 19.30 5.79 13.42
C ASP A 165 18.86 4.33 13.29
N GLU A 166 19.63 3.41 13.86
CA GLU A 166 19.41 1.96 13.70
C GLU A 166 18.04 1.54 14.24
N VAL A 167 17.62 2.10 15.38
CA VAL A 167 16.32 1.78 16.00
C VAL A 167 15.17 2.29 15.12
N ILE A 168 15.26 3.55 14.66
CA ILE A 168 14.23 4.17 13.79
C ILE A 168 14.12 3.41 12.47
N SER A 169 15.26 3.14 11.83
CA SER A 169 15.29 2.41 10.56
C SER A 169 14.71 0.99 10.69
N LYS A 170 15.09 0.27 11.74
CA LYS A 170 14.60 -1.08 12.00
C LYS A 170 13.11 -1.10 12.30
N THR A 171 12.63 -0.26 13.22
CA THR A 171 11.21 -0.19 13.58
C THR A 171 10.35 0.24 12.40
N THR A 172 10.77 1.23 11.61
CA THR A 172 10.07 1.66 10.39
C THR A 172 9.95 0.51 9.39
N ASN A 173 11.03 -0.24 9.15
CA ASN A 173 11.02 -1.39 8.24
C ASN A 173 10.07 -2.50 8.71
N GLU A 174 10.06 -2.81 10.00
CA GLU A 174 9.15 -3.83 10.57
C GLU A 174 7.68 -3.36 10.51
N ILE A 175 7.39 -2.10 10.84
CA ILE A 175 6.04 -1.52 10.70
C ILE A 175 5.57 -1.57 9.24
N MET A 176 6.44 -1.19 8.30
CA MET A 176 6.13 -1.23 6.87
C MET A 176 5.86 -2.66 6.40
N LYS A 177 6.69 -3.63 6.80
CA LYS A 177 6.52 -5.05 6.50
C LYS A 177 5.18 -5.59 7.03
N ASN A 178 4.83 -5.26 8.28
CA ASN A 178 3.57 -5.66 8.90
C ASN A 178 2.37 -5.06 8.17
N ASN A 179 2.43 -3.78 7.80
CA ASN A 179 1.40 -3.11 7.02
C ASN A 179 1.23 -3.72 5.62
N MET A 180 2.33 -4.07 4.95
CA MET A 180 2.29 -4.76 3.65
C MET A 180 1.67 -6.15 3.78
N MET A 181 1.99 -6.90 4.84
CA MET A 181 1.40 -8.21 5.12
C MET A 181 -0.12 -8.11 5.32
N SER A 182 -0.57 -7.14 6.11
CA SER A 182 -2.00 -6.83 6.30
C SER A 182 -2.70 -6.54 4.97
N LEU A 183 -2.10 -5.71 4.12
CA LEU A 183 -2.65 -5.35 2.81
C LEU A 183 -2.75 -6.56 1.88
N ILE A 184 -1.71 -7.40 1.82
CA ILE A 184 -1.69 -8.62 1.00
C ILE A 184 -2.80 -9.60 1.45
N MET A 185 -2.94 -9.80 2.76
CA MET A 185 -4.01 -10.67 3.31
C MET A 185 -5.39 -10.13 2.95
N SER A 186 -5.63 -8.82 3.10
CA SER A 186 -6.88 -8.17 2.73
C SER A 186 -7.20 -8.35 1.24
N PHE A 187 -6.19 -8.22 0.39
CA PHE A 187 -6.32 -8.40 -1.05
C PHE A 187 -6.69 -9.85 -1.40
N ILE A 188 -6.01 -10.85 -0.81
CA ILE A 188 -6.31 -12.26 -1.04
C ILE A 188 -7.75 -12.59 -0.60
N ILE A 189 -8.19 -12.10 0.57
CA ILE A 189 -9.56 -12.31 1.06
C ILE A 189 -10.57 -11.69 0.11
N SER A 190 -10.33 -10.45 -0.31
CA SER A 190 -11.21 -9.76 -1.27
C SER A 190 -11.30 -10.48 -2.61
N MET A 191 -10.17 -10.91 -3.17
CA MET A 191 -10.12 -11.70 -4.39
C MET A 191 -10.88 -13.02 -4.25
N THR A 192 -10.76 -13.69 -3.09
CA THR A 192 -11.51 -14.91 -2.80
C THR A 192 -13.02 -14.67 -2.80
N ILE A 193 -13.48 -13.60 -2.20
CA ILE A 193 -14.91 -13.24 -2.20
C ILE A 193 -15.39 -13.00 -3.64
N PHE A 194 -14.69 -12.18 -4.42
CA PHE A 194 -15.15 -11.76 -5.75
C PHE A 194 -15.03 -12.84 -6.81
N PHE A 195 -13.95 -13.60 -6.81
CA PHE A 195 -13.66 -14.53 -7.91
C PHE A 195 -13.92 -16.00 -7.56
N LEU A 196 -14.21 -16.31 -6.28
CA LEU A 196 -14.62 -17.65 -5.86
C LEU A 196 -16.03 -17.65 -5.27
N VAL A 197 -16.26 -16.93 -4.16
CA VAL A 197 -17.53 -17.04 -3.41
C VAL A 197 -18.72 -16.56 -4.23
N ILE A 198 -18.64 -15.34 -4.80
CA ILE A 198 -19.72 -14.77 -5.60
C ILE A 198 -20.06 -15.67 -6.81
N PRO A 199 -19.10 -16.14 -7.64
CA PRO A 199 -19.39 -17.06 -8.73
C PRO A 199 -19.97 -18.41 -8.29
N LEU A 200 -19.56 -18.95 -7.14
CA LEU A 200 -20.11 -20.22 -6.62
C LEU A 200 -21.58 -20.11 -6.20
N ILE A 201 -21.98 -18.92 -5.73
CA ILE A 201 -23.37 -18.66 -5.30
C ILE A 201 -24.23 -18.21 -6.49
N SER A 202 -23.63 -17.56 -7.48
CA SER A 202 -24.34 -17.03 -8.63
C SER A 202 -24.86 -18.16 -9.54
N LYS A 203 -26.13 -18.04 -10.03
CA LYS A 203 -26.75 -19.03 -10.93
C LYS A 203 -26.00 -19.23 -12.25
N ASN A 204 -25.23 -18.24 -12.69
CA ASN A 204 -24.53 -18.23 -13.99
C ASN A 204 -23.02 -18.38 -13.88
N GLY A 205 -22.48 -18.71 -12.68
CA GLY A 205 -21.05 -18.75 -12.42
C GLY A 205 -20.35 -17.40 -12.64
N SER A 206 -21.10 -16.30 -12.52
CA SER A 206 -20.65 -14.96 -12.89
C SER A 206 -20.17 -14.18 -11.67
N THR A 207 -19.06 -13.46 -11.83
CA THR A 207 -18.65 -12.37 -10.94
C THR A 207 -19.63 -11.20 -11.06
N LEU A 208 -19.51 -10.21 -10.19
CA LEU A 208 -20.40 -9.06 -10.18
C LEU A 208 -20.32 -8.24 -11.48
N GLY A 209 -19.11 -7.99 -11.97
CA GLY A 209 -18.91 -7.32 -13.27
C GLY A 209 -19.48 -8.13 -14.43
N LYS A 210 -19.24 -9.45 -14.47
CA LYS A 210 -19.84 -10.31 -15.49
C LYS A 210 -21.35 -10.32 -15.43
N TYR A 211 -21.94 -10.30 -14.24
CA TYR A 211 -23.38 -10.20 -14.06
C TYR A 211 -23.95 -8.90 -14.65
N MET A 212 -23.31 -7.76 -14.38
CA MET A 212 -23.72 -6.45 -14.92
C MET A 212 -23.66 -6.42 -16.46
N PHE A 213 -22.64 -7.03 -17.05
CA PHE A 213 -22.49 -7.11 -18.51
C PHE A 213 -23.26 -8.27 -19.14
N LYS A 214 -24.08 -9.02 -18.35
CA LYS A 214 -24.85 -10.18 -18.79
C LYS A 214 -23.97 -11.26 -19.42
N ILE A 215 -22.86 -11.58 -18.78
CA ILE A 215 -21.91 -12.61 -19.21
C ILE A 215 -22.08 -13.85 -18.35
N GLY A 216 -22.24 -15.00 -18.97
CA GLY A 216 -22.24 -16.32 -18.33
C GLY A 216 -20.95 -17.07 -18.58
N VAL A 217 -20.59 -17.96 -17.64
CA VAL A 217 -19.47 -18.89 -17.77
C VAL A 217 -20.00 -20.27 -18.10
N VAL A 218 -19.58 -20.83 -19.23
CA VAL A 218 -20.04 -22.13 -19.68
C VAL A 218 -18.89 -23.09 -19.96
N ASP A 219 -19.13 -24.39 -19.76
CA ASP A 219 -18.20 -25.45 -20.15
C ASP A 219 -18.16 -25.57 -21.67
N LEU A 220 -16.96 -25.73 -22.25
CA LEU A 220 -16.77 -25.84 -23.69
C LEU A 220 -17.32 -27.11 -24.31
N LYS A 221 -17.45 -28.20 -23.53
CA LYS A 221 -17.93 -29.50 -24.02
C LYS A 221 -19.45 -29.60 -23.95
N THR A 222 -20.00 -29.40 -22.73
CA THR A 222 -21.42 -29.59 -22.45
C THR A 222 -22.27 -28.41 -22.92
N LYS A 223 -21.67 -27.22 -23.04
CA LYS A 223 -22.39 -25.97 -23.34
C LYS A 223 -23.37 -25.53 -22.25
N GLU A 224 -23.22 -26.09 -21.08
CA GLU A 224 -23.96 -25.76 -19.85
C GLU A 224 -23.17 -24.79 -18.98
N ILE A 225 -23.77 -24.31 -17.90
CA ILE A 225 -23.08 -23.49 -16.92
C ILE A 225 -21.87 -24.26 -16.36
N ALA A 226 -20.73 -23.60 -16.23
CA ALA A 226 -19.53 -24.20 -15.67
C ALA A 226 -19.83 -24.75 -14.26
N TYR A 227 -19.46 -26.00 -14.01
CA TYR A 227 -19.68 -26.62 -12.72
C TYR A 227 -18.76 -26.02 -11.63
N LYS A 228 -19.16 -26.17 -10.36
CA LYS A 228 -18.49 -25.53 -9.20
C LYS A 228 -16.99 -25.81 -9.13
N GLY A 229 -16.53 -27.02 -9.48
CA GLY A 229 -15.11 -27.37 -9.55
C GLY A 229 -14.33 -26.59 -10.61
N GLN A 230 -14.91 -26.34 -11.79
CA GLN A 230 -14.29 -25.49 -12.80
C GLN A 230 -14.20 -24.05 -12.34
N THR A 231 -15.22 -23.54 -11.64
CA THR A 231 -15.22 -22.21 -11.06
C THR A 231 -14.12 -22.05 -10.01
N ALA A 232 -13.95 -23.05 -9.15
CA ALA A 232 -12.87 -23.06 -8.14
C ALA A 232 -11.47 -23.13 -8.79
N LEU A 233 -11.30 -23.98 -9.81
CA LEU A 233 -10.04 -24.06 -10.55
C LEU A 233 -9.70 -22.75 -11.27
N ARG A 234 -10.71 -22.10 -11.87
CA ARG A 234 -10.55 -20.77 -12.49
C ARG A 234 -10.04 -19.75 -11.47
N PHE A 235 -10.60 -19.72 -10.27
CA PHE A 235 -10.15 -18.82 -9.21
C PHE A 235 -8.66 -19.03 -8.87
N ILE A 236 -8.23 -20.29 -8.70
CA ILE A 236 -6.84 -20.61 -8.41
C ILE A 236 -5.91 -20.08 -9.51
N ILE A 237 -6.28 -20.28 -10.78
CA ILE A 237 -5.49 -19.80 -11.92
C ILE A 237 -5.49 -18.27 -11.98
N ILE A 238 -6.63 -17.60 -11.79
CA ILE A 238 -6.72 -16.14 -11.77
C ILE A 238 -5.88 -15.58 -10.64
N LEU A 239 -5.94 -16.16 -9.44
CA LEU A 239 -5.11 -15.75 -8.30
C LEU A 239 -3.62 -15.85 -8.64
N PHE A 240 -3.21 -16.95 -9.27
CA PHE A 240 -1.84 -17.16 -9.72
C PHE A 240 -1.43 -16.16 -10.81
N GLU A 241 -2.28 -15.89 -11.82
CA GLU A 241 -2.06 -14.87 -12.84
C GLU A 241 -1.88 -13.48 -12.21
N VAL A 242 -2.69 -13.12 -11.21
CA VAL A 242 -2.62 -11.83 -10.52
C VAL A 242 -1.33 -11.73 -9.70
N LEU A 243 -0.97 -12.77 -8.93
CA LEU A 243 0.28 -12.78 -8.15
C LEU A 243 1.52 -12.66 -9.05
N LEU A 244 1.57 -13.42 -10.15
CA LEU A 244 2.65 -13.28 -11.13
C LEU A 244 2.65 -11.92 -11.82
N SER A 245 1.49 -11.31 -12.04
CA SER A 245 1.38 -9.99 -12.62
C SER A 245 1.95 -8.90 -11.71
N LEU A 246 1.88 -9.03 -10.40
CA LEU A 246 2.55 -8.12 -9.47
C LEU A 246 4.08 -8.16 -9.67
N MET A 247 4.65 -9.34 -9.93
CA MET A 247 6.09 -9.49 -10.21
C MET A 247 6.51 -8.99 -11.61
N THR A 248 5.57 -8.97 -12.56
CA THR A 248 5.83 -8.63 -13.97
C THR A 248 5.20 -7.29 -14.39
N TYR A 249 4.87 -6.43 -13.42
CA TYR A 249 4.21 -5.12 -13.68
C TYR A 249 2.99 -5.23 -14.59
N GLY A 250 2.16 -6.27 -14.39
CA GLY A 250 0.94 -6.52 -15.18
C GLY A 250 1.14 -7.36 -16.44
N GLY A 251 2.36 -7.75 -16.78
CA GLY A 251 2.68 -8.47 -18.02
C GLY A 251 1.88 -9.75 -18.22
N VAL A 252 1.70 -10.55 -17.17
CA VAL A 252 0.96 -11.84 -17.26
C VAL A 252 -0.51 -11.61 -17.56
N ILE A 253 -1.17 -10.60 -16.96
CA ILE A 253 -2.56 -10.25 -17.27
C ILE A 253 -2.69 -9.80 -18.74
N LEU A 254 -1.76 -8.98 -19.23
CA LEU A 254 -1.77 -8.53 -20.62
C LEU A 254 -1.62 -9.72 -21.58
N ILE A 255 -0.76 -10.67 -21.29
CA ILE A 255 -0.60 -11.90 -22.06
C ILE A 255 -1.90 -12.72 -22.00
N SER A 256 -2.48 -12.92 -20.82
CA SER A 256 -3.74 -13.66 -20.65
C SER A 256 -4.88 -13.05 -21.47
N PHE A 257 -5.01 -11.72 -21.48
CA PHE A 257 -5.96 -11.03 -22.36
C PHE A 257 -5.58 -11.12 -23.85
N GLY A 258 -4.28 -11.11 -24.17
CA GLY A 258 -3.80 -11.31 -25.55
C GLY A 258 -4.31 -12.62 -26.16
N PHE A 259 -4.43 -13.69 -25.36
CA PHE A 259 -4.99 -14.97 -25.81
C PHE A 259 -6.43 -14.82 -26.33
N THR A 260 -7.23 -13.87 -25.85
CA THR A 260 -8.59 -13.64 -26.35
C THR A 260 -8.62 -13.21 -27.82
N ILE A 261 -7.57 -12.60 -28.32
CA ILE A 261 -7.46 -12.14 -29.72
C ILE A 261 -7.09 -13.32 -30.61
N PHE A 262 -6.21 -14.22 -30.13
CA PHE A 262 -5.67 -15.32 -30.94
C PHE A 262 -6.50 -16.62 -30.88
N THR A 263 -7.39 -16.74 -29.90
CA THR A 263 -8.21 -17.96 -29.75
C THR A 263 -9.54 -17.83 -30.45
N LYS A 264 -10.01 -18.92 -31.13
CA LYS A 264 -11.30 -18.97 -31.85
C LYS A 264 -12.52 -18.70 -30.95
N ASN A 265 -12.37 -18.94 -29.64
CA ASN A 265 -13.44 -18.82 -28.65
C ASN A 265 -13.29 -17.55 -27.82
N ASN A 266 -12.40 -16.63 -28.19
CA ASN A 266 -12.03 -15.44 -27.41
C ASN A 266 -11.68 -15.78 -25.95
N SER A 267 -10.98 -16.88 -25.68
CA SER A 267 -10.71 -17.41 -24.35
C SER A 267 -9.42 -16.81 -23.76
N THR A 268 -9.45 -16.42 -22.50
CA THR A 268 -8.27 -16.05 -21.71
C THR A 268 -7.49 -17.31 -21.30
N LEU A 269 -6.30 -17.14 -20.71
CA LEU A 269 -5.46 -18.25 -20.28
C LEU A 269 -6.18 -19.15 -19.25
N HIS A 270 -6.82 -18.56 -18.24
CA HIS A 270 -7.61 -19.30 -17.25
C HIS A 270 -8.85 -19.97 -17.86
N ASP A 271 -9.47 -19.38 -18.88
CA ASP A 271 -10.58 -20.02 -19.62
C ASP A 271 -10.12 -21.28 -20.33
N LEU A 272 -8.97 -21.21 -21.02
CA LEU A 272 -8.38 -22.35 -21.73
C LEU A 272 -8.01 -23.48 -20.76
N ALA A 273 -7.33 -23.15 -19.67
CA ALA A 273 -6.90 -24.14 -18.68
C ALA A 273 -8.09 -24.87 -18.03
N CYS A 274 -9.20 -24.17 -17.79
CA CYS A 274 -10.41 -24.75 -17.19
C CYS A 274 -11.40 -25.34 -18.21
N LYS A 275 -11.09 -25.26 -19.51
CA LYS A 275 -12.01 -25.69 -20.61
C LYS A 275 -13.37 -24.97 -20.53
N THR A 276 -13.36 -23.69 -20.16
CA THR A 276 -14.54 -22.83 -20.08
C THR A 276 -14.50 -21.74 -21.14
N THR A 277 -15.61 -21.07 -21.37
CA THR A 277 -15.68 -19.86 -22.18
C THR A 277 -16.75 -18.92 -21.66
N LEU A 278 -16.70 -17.66 -22.12
CA LEU A 278 -17.66 -16.63 -21.73
C LEU A 278 -18.69 -16.44 -22.87
N VAL A 279 -19.96 -16.45 -22.52
CA VAL A 279 -21.10 -16.26 -23.46
C VAL A 279 -21.90 -15.02 -23.11
N ASP A 280 -22.52 -14.40 -24.11
CA ASP A 280 -23.46 -13.30 -23.92
C ASP A 280 -24.86 -13.85 -23.60
N LEU A 281 -25.32 -13.64 -22.35
CA LEU A 281 -26.63 -14.15 -21.91
C LEU A 281 -27.82 -13.45 -22.56
N LYS A 282 -27.62 -12.34 -23.28
CA LYS A 282 -28.69 -11.73 -24.08
C LYS A 282 -29.05 -12.56 -25.30
N GLN A 283 -28.11 -13.30 -25.84
CA GLN A 283 -28.22 -14.06 -27.08
C GLN A 283 -28.19 -15.57 -26.82
N TYR A 284 -27.66 -15.98 -25.69
CA TYR A 284 -27.52 -17.36 -25.27
C TYR A 284 -28.59 -17.74 -24.25
N ASN A 285 -29.62 -18.51 -24.68
CA ASN A 285 -30.56 -19.08 -23.74
C ASN A 285 -29.91 -20.28 -23.06
N LEU A 286 -29.56 -20.09 -21.77
CA LEU A 286 -29.10 -21.20 -20.93
C LEU A 286 -30.21 -22.26 -20.86
N PRO A 287 -29.88 -23.56 -20.97
CA PRO A 287 -30.82 -24.60 -20.64
C PRO A 287 -31.31 -24.41 -19.20
N PRO A 288 -32.61 -24.67 -18.89
CA PRO A 288 -33.08 -24.61 -17.53
C PRO A 288 -32.22 -25.54 -16.68
N LEU A 289 -31.83 -25.05 -15.51
CA LEU A 289 -31.19 -25.89 -14.49
C LEU A 289 -32.18 -26.99 -14.17
N GLU A 290 -31.85 -28.25 -14.44
CA GLU A 290 -32.59 -29.36 -13.85
C GLU A 290 -32.56 -29.19 -12.32
N GLU A 291 -33.74 -29.20 -11.69
CA GLU A 291 -33.87 -29.05 -10.24
C GLU A 291 -32.94 -30.08 -9.58
N GLU A 292 -32.17 -29.60 -8.63
CA GLU A 292 -31.07 -30.32 -7.96
C GLU A 292 -31.51 -31.69 -7.47
N GLY A 293 -31.25 -32.71 -8.25
CA GLY A 293 -31.11 -34.05 -7.78
C GLY A 293 -29.65 -34.28 -7.39
N GLU A 294 -29.42 -34.38 -6.10
CA GLU A 294 -28.23 -34.89 -5.41
C GLU A 294 -26.85 -34.40 -5.91
N LEU A 295 -26.11 -33.71 -5.01
CA LEU A 295 -24.71 -33.37 -5.13
C LEU A 295 -23.83 -34.60 -5.40
N VAL A 296 -23.68 -34.96 -6.66
CA VAL A 296 -22.69 -35.94 -7.08
C VAL A 296 -21.38 -35.21 -7.36
N TRP A 297 -20.49 -35.31 -6.43
CA TRP A 297 -19.08 -35.00 -6.63
C TRP A 297 -18.50 -36.00 -7.64
N LYS A 298 -18.38 -35.62 -8.90
CA LYS A 298 -17.64 -36.35 -9.89
C LYS A 298 -16.31 -35.71 -10.17
#